data_07234f1355f3e014a9d508cd67204e8a
#
_entry.id   07234f1355f3e014a9d508cd67204e8a
#
_cell.length_a   1.000
_cell.length_b   1.000
_cell.length_c   1.000
_cell.angle_alpha   90.00
_cell.angle_beta   90.00
_cell.angle_gamma   90.00
#
_symmetry.space_group_name_H-M   'P 1'
#
loop_
_entity.id
_entity.type
_entity.pdbx_description
1 polymer ?
#
loop_
_entity_poly.entity_id
_entity_poly.type
_entity_poly.pdbx_seq_one_letter_code
_entity_poly.pdbx_strand_id
1 'polypeptide(L)'
;MEVHGIAHDPHLVELARAQGLDVTEGFTETEDTRFAGGLYDVFLSFNFLEHQPDPSTMLQAIYRNLEDDAMGLITVPSFEYIMDHNSYYELIRDHLAYYTFETLTTLLERNGFQVEECEVINRDTLSVIVKKRPQMDTENLLECYVNLKREMESYMKYLDAWDKKVAVWGASHQGFTLAATTKLGERARYIIDSAPFKQGKFAPASHLPIVGPDHFHEHPVDAIIITAPGYTDEIAASIRRKFGTSVEIRAMRSNHLEMV
;
A
#
# COMPACT_ATOMS: atom_id res chain seq x y z
N MET A 1 10.94 2.92 33.51
CA MET A 1 10.90 3.49 32.15
C MET A 1 12.34 3.65 31.73
N GLU A 2 12.72 3.02 30.64
CA GLU A 2 14.04 3.22 30.01
C GLU A 2 13.90 4.36 28.99
N VAL A 3 14.87 5.26 28.97
CA VAL A 3 14.86 6.44 28.11
C VAL A 3 16.21 6.50 27.38
N HIS A 4 16.15 6.62 26.08
CA HIS A 4 17.32 6.76 25.23
C HIS A 4 17.25 8.05 24.42
N GLY A 5 18.30 8.85 24.43
CA GLY A 5 18.41 10.10 23.68
C GLY A 5 19.31 9.95 22.44
N ILE A 6 19.01 10.73 21.40
CA ILE A 6 19.83 10.83 20.20
C ILE A 6 20.15 12.30 19.98
N ALA A 7 21.41 12.63 19.79
CA ALA A 7 21.87 13.97 19.45
C ALA A 7 23.02 13.91 18.45
N HIS A 8 23.07 14.86 17.54
CA HIS A 8 24.10 14.89 16.49
C HIS A 8 25.39 15.60 16.90
N ASP A 9 25.35 16.44 17.95
CA ASP A 9 26.52 17.17 18.44
C ASP A 9 27.30 16.31 19.47
N PRO A 10 28.54 15.89 19.16
CA PRO A 10 29.34 15.07 20.04
C PRO A 10 29.55 15.71 21.42
N HIS A 11 29.70 17.04 21.49
CA HIS A 11 29.90 17.73 22.74
C HIS A 11 28.66 17.69 23.63
N LEU A 12 27.47 17.84 23.05
CA LEU A 12 26.21 17.70 23.80
C LEU A 12 25.99 16.27 24.27
N VAL A 13 26.38 15.28 23.46
CA VAL A 13 26.35 13.85 23.85
C VAL A 13 27.26 13.59 25.05
N GLU A 14 28.48 14.11 25.03
CA GLU A 14 29.43 13.97 26.19
C GLU A 14 28.87 14.62 27.46
N LEU A 15 28.30 15.83 27.35
CA LEU A 15 27.71 16.52 28.49
C LEU A 15 26.50 15.76 29.06
N ALA A 16 25.64 15.24 28.22
CA ALA A 16 24.47 14.45 28.64
C ALA A 16 24.92 13.15 29.35
N ARG A 17 25.91 12.44 28.80
CA ARG A 17 26.47 11.23 29.41
C ARG A 17 27.15 11.52 30.75
N ALA A 18 27.81 12.65 30.88
CA ALA A 18 28.42 13.08 32.15
C ALA A 18 27.36 13.33 33.25
N GLN A 19 26.10 13.61 32.86
CA GLN A 19 24.95 13.69 33.77
C GLN A 19 24.27 12.37 34.02
N GLY A 20 24.75 11.26 33.47
CA GLY A 20 24.19 9.92 33.64
C GLY A 20 23.02 9.63 32.70
N LEU A 21 22.84 10.42 31.64
CA LEU A 21 21.81 10.15 30.62
C LEU A 21 22.34 9.15 29.58
N ASP A 22 21.47 8.25 29.15
CA ASP A 22 21.76 7.35 28.03
C ASP A 22 21.49 8.06 26.71
N VAL A 23 22.56 8.51 26.04
CA VAL A 23 22.49 9.27 24.79
C VAL A 23 23.49 8.72 23.79
N THR A 24 23.04 8.54 22.55
CA THR A 24 23.89 8.15 21.43
C THR A 24 24.09 9.31 20.46
N GLU A 25 25.31 9.45 19.95
CA GLU A 25 25.58 10.32 18.82
C GLU A 25 24.92 9.72 17.57
N GLY A 26 24.13 10.51 16.87
CA GLY A 26 23.45 10.07 15.66
C GLY A 26 22.54 11.11 15.06
N PHE A 27 22.13 10.84 13.84
CA PHE A 27 21.17 11.61 13.06
C PHE A 27 20.34 10.68 12.17
N THR A 28 19.18 11.10 11.76
CA THR A 28 18.32 10.36 10.83
C THR A 28 18.75 10.60 9.39
N GLU A 29 19.81 9.91 8.95
CA GLU A 29 20.35 10.08 7.58
C GLU A 29 19.46 9.47 6.51
N THR A 30 18.80 8.38 6.85
CA THR A 30 17.88 7.65 5.95
C THR A 30 16.67 7.15 6.73
N GLU A 31 15.60 6.81 5.99
CA GLU A 31 14.41 6.17 6.56
C GLU A 31 14.71 4.83 7.27
N ASP A 32 15.79 4.16 6.90
CA ASP A 32 16.21 2.87 7.47
C ASP A 32 17.14 3.01 8.68
N THR A 33 17.41 4.25 9.13
CA THR A 33 18.20 4.50 10.33
C THR A 33 17.61 3.74 11.52
N ARG A 34 18.44 2.94 12.21
CA ARG A 34 18.06 2.19 13.40
C ARG A 34 18.67 2.78 14.64
N PHE A 35 17.85 2.97 15.67
CA PHE A 35 18.28 3.47 16.96
C PHE A 35 18.68 2.32 17.88
N ALA A 36 19.64 2.56 18.76
CA ALA A 36 20.06 1.57 19.74
C ALA A 36 18.92 1.27 20.73
N GLY A 37 18.83 0.02 21.19
CA GLY A 37 17.83 -0.36 22.20
C GLY A 37 16.57 -1.07 21.68
N GLY A 38 16.34 -1.11 20.38
CA GLY A 38 15.19 -1.80 19.77
C GLY A 38 14.01 -0.89 19.46
N LEU A 39 12.80 -1.41 19.52
CA LEU A 39 11.58 -0.62 19.30
C LEU A 39 11.16 0.13 20.58
N TYR A 40 10.55 1.27 20.41
CA TYR A 40 10.15 2.16 21.50
C TYR A 40 8.63 2.34 21.54
N ASP A 41 8.07 2.43 22.77
CA ASP A 41 6.65 2.70 22.99
C ASP A 41 6.30 4.17 22.83
N VAL A 42 7.28 5.07 23.03
CA VAL A 42 7.07 6.54 23.00
C VAL A 42 8.28 7.22 22.38
N PHE A 43 8.02 8.26 21.59
CA PHE A 43 9.05 9.20 21.17
C PHE A 43 8.71 10.65 21.54
N LEU A 44 9.75 11.44 21.74
CA LEU A 44 9.65 12.86 22.07
C LEU A 44 10.54 13.66 21.11
N SER A 45 10.01 14.76 20.55
CA SER A 45 10.75 15.66 19.69
C SER A 45 10.36 17.09 20.02
N PHE A 46 11.25 17.82 20.67
CA PHE A 46 10.97 19.18 21.15
C PHE A 46 11.77 20.18 20.33
N ASN A 47 11.07 21.04 19.58
CA ASN A 47 11.63 22.13 18.78
C ASN A 47 12.85 21.66 17.98
N PHE A 48 12.67 20.59 17.21
CA PHE A 48 13.72 19.94 16.44
C PHE A 48 13.30 19.67 14.98
N LEU A 49 12.00 19.42 14.73
CA LEU A 49 11.49 19.08 13.41
C LEU A 49 11.66 20.23 12.40
N GLU A 50 11.61 21.48 12.86
CA GLU A 50 11.83 22.68 12.07
C GLU A 50 13.26 22.80 11.52
N HIS A 51 14.21 22.15 12.15
CA HIS A 51 15.63 22.12 11.73
C HIS A 51 15.95 21.01 10.73
N GLN A 52 14.98 20.15 10.41
CA GLN A 52 15.24 18.98 9.55
C GLN A 52 15.24 19.37 8.08
N PRO A 53 16.31 19.06 7.33
CA PRO A 53 16.33 19.25 5.87
C PRO A 53 15.27 18.44 5.15
N ASP A 54 15.02 17.23 5.63
CA ASP A 54 13.94 16.34 5.17
C ASP A 54 13.18 15.78 6.38
N PRO A 55 12.11 16.44 6.82
CA PRO A 55 11.33 16.00 7.96
C PRO A 55 10.62 14.66 7.72
N SER A 56 10.33 14.28 6.46
CA SER A 56 9.73 12.99 6.14
C SER A 56 10.70 11.84 6.42
N THR A 57 11.95 11.97 6.01
CA THR A 57 13.00 10.96 6.31
C THR A 57 13.14 10.76 7.82
N MET A 58 13.16 11.84 8.61
CA MET A 58 13.22 11.75 10.07
C MET A 58 11.99 11.00 10.64
N LEU A 59 10.79 11.38 10.22
CA LEU A 59 9.56 10.77 10.72
C LEU A 59 9.44 9.30 10.32
N GLN A 60 9.86 8.93 9.12
CA GLN A 60 9.90 7.53 8.68
C GLN A 60 10.91 6.71 9.47
N ALA A 61 12.10 7.26 9.75
CA ALA A 61 13.06 6.59 10.62
C ALA A 61 12.50 6.39 12.03
N ILE A 62 11.86 7.41 12.62
CA ILE A 62 11.18 7.29 13.91
C ILE A 62 10.11 6.20 13.83
N TYR A 63 9.24 6.24 12.83
CA TYR A 63 8.15 5.27 12.64
C TYR A 63 8.65 3.82 12.67
N ARG A 64 9.77 3.55 11.98
CA ARG A 64 10.36 2.20 11.90
C ARG A 64 11.08 1.74 13.18
N ASN A 65 11.29 2.63 14.12
CA ASN A 65 11.88 2.35 15.44
C ASN A 65 10.84 2.33 16.57
N LEU A 66 9.56 2.39 16.25
CA LEU A 66 8.46 2.36 17.21
C LEU A 66 7.72 1.03 17.20
N GLU A 67 7.28 0.59 18.40
CA GLU A 67 6.29 -0.47 18.54
C GLU A 67 4.94 -0.09 17.92
N ASP A 68 4.11 -1.09 17.65
CA ASP A 68 2.73 -0.84 17.24
C ASP A 68 1.98 -0.12 18.36
N ASP A 69 1.09 0.79 17.98
CA ASP A 69 0.36 1.67 18.92
C ASP A 69 1.21 2.67 19.71
N ALA A 70 2.51 2.80 19.41
CA ALA A 70 3.39 3.77 20.06
C ALA A 70 2.87 5.21 19.94
N MET A 71 3.15 6.00 20.96
CA MET A 71 2.73 7.40 21.05
C MET A 71 3.94 8.33 20.79
N GLY A 72 3.64 9.56 20.38
CA GLY A 72 4.65 10.59 20.19
C GLY A 72 4.19 11.95 20.67
N LEU A 73 5.11 12.76 21.16
CA LEU A 73 4.90 14.17 21.43
C LEU A 73 5.90 14.99 20.63
N ILE A 74 5.38 15.91 19.84
CA ILE A 74 6.17 16.79 18.97
C ILE A 74 5.83 18.23 19.29
N THR A 75 6.84 19.07 19.47
CA THR A 75 6.64 20.53 19.53
C THR A 75 7.44 21.22 18.45
N VAL A 76 6.85 22.29 17.87
CA VAL A 76 7.49 23.17 16.88
C VAL A 76 6.99 24.61 17.08
N PRO A 77 7.74 25.64 16.67
CA PRO A 77 7.23 27.02 16.64
C PRO A 77 5.99 27.17 15.75
N SER A 78 5.02 27.96 16.20
CA SER A 78 3.78 28.24 15.48
C SER A 78 4.00 29.28 14.38
N PHE A 79 3.81 28.89 13.14
CA PHE A 79 3.85 29.86 12.04
C PHE A 79 2.62 30.78 12.04
N GLU A 80 1.46 30.30 12.51
CA GLU A 80 0.28 31.14 12.71
C GLU A 80 0.59 32.29 13.68
N TYR A 81 1.26 32.00 14.82
CA TYR A 81 1.66 33.03 15.78
C TYR A 81 2.59 34.08 15.15
N ILE A 82 3.60 33.64 14.39
CA ILE A 82 4.54 34.51 13.70
C ILE A 82 3.78 35.48 12.75
N MET A 83 2.84 34.95 11.99
CA MET A 83 2.05 35.73 11.03
C MET A 83 1.09 36.69 11.73
N ASP A 84 0.38 36.24 12.74
CA ASP A 84 -0.62 37.04 13.48
C ASP A 84 0.03 38.22 14.23
N HIS A 85 1.27 38.03 14.70
CA HIS A 85 2.01 39.04 15.46
C HIS A 85 3.01 39.84 14.62
N ASN A 86 3.14 39.52 13.32
CA ASN A 86 4.13 40.11 12.42
C ASN A 86 5.57 39.98 12.95
N SER A 87 5.88 38.87 13.61
CA SER A 87 7.14 38.60 14.30
C SER A 87 8.24 38.20 13.33
N TYR A 88 8.56 39.01 12.31
CA TYR A 88 9.51 38.68 11.25
C TYR A 88 10.89 38.24 11.76
N TYR A 89 11.30 38.71 12.96
CA TYR A 89 12.58 38.36 13.58
C TYR A 89 12.66 36.87 14.03
N GLU A 90 11.55 36.17 14.03
CA GLU A 90 11.49 34.71 14.27
C GLU A 90 11.71 33.89 13.01
N LEU A 91 11.79 34.54 11.84
CA LEU A 91 12.22 33.89 10.59
C LEU A 91 13.74 33.77 10.59
N ILE A 92 14.27 32.77 11.24
CA ILE A 92 15.68 32.55 11.47
C ILE A 92 16.27 31.52 10.51
N ARG A 93 17.59 31.60 10.29
CA ARG A 93 18.28 30.76 9.29
C ARG A 93 18.27 29.28 9.62
N ASP A 94 18.22 28.92 10.90
CA ASP A 94 18.29 27.56 11.36
C ASP A 94 16.94 26.81 11.25
N HIS A 95 15.83 27.55 11.11
CA HIS A 95 14.52 26.96 10.84
C HIS A 95 14.36 26.79 9.34
N LEU A 96 14.48 25.54 8.87
CA LEU A 96 14.33 25.16 7.47
C LEU A 96 12.87 25.02 7.06
N ALA A 97 11.99 24.78 8.04
CA ALA A 97 10.55 24.65 7.84
C ALA A 97 9.77 25.43 8.91
N TYR A 98 8.61 25.93 8.54
CA TYR A 98 7.66 26.61 9.42
C TYR A 98 6.32 25.91 9.33
N TYR A 99 5.69 25.64 10.48
CA TYR A 99 4.50 24.80 10.57
C TYR A 99 3.30 25.58 11.09
N THR A 100 2.17 25.37 10.41
CA THR A 100 0.83 25.58 10.95
C THR A 100 0.31 24.25 11.48
N PHE A 101 -0.79 24.24 12.24
CA PHE A 101 -1.43 22.96 12.61
C PHE A 101 -1.80 22.12 11.40
N GLU A 102 -2.32 22.74 10.35
CA GLU A 102 -2.71 22.05 9.13
C GLU A 102 -1.52 21.38 8.43
N THR A 103 -0.42 22.13 8.25
CA THR A 103 0.76 21.59 7.55
C THR A 103 1.51 20.56 8.38
N LEU A 104 1.59 20.73 9.70
CA LEU A 104 2.17 19.77 10.62
C LEU A 104 1.35 18.47 10.65
N THR A 105 0.03 18.57 10.81
CA THR A 105 -0.88 17.42 10.75
C THR A 105 -0.73 16.65 9.43
N THR A 106 -0.75 17.38 8.31
CA THR A 106 -0.58 16.76 6.99
C THR A 106 0.75 16.00 6.87
N LEU A 107 1.84 16.59 7.36
CA LEU A 107 3.17 15.97 7.36
C LEU A 107 3.17 14.68 8.20
N LEU A 108 2.64 14.74 9.42
CA LEU A 108 2.59 13.61 10.35
C LEU A 108 1.72 12.45 9.79
N GLU A 109 0.55 12.77 9.26
CA GLU A 109 -0.36 11.78 8.67
C GLU A 109 0.22 11.08 7.45
N ARG A 110 0.94 11.81 6.60
CA ARG A 110 1.64 11.23 5.44
C ARG A 110 2.77 10.28 5.83
N ASN A 111 3.34 10.48 7.02
CA ASN A 111 4.44 9.67 7.53
C ASN A 111 4.00 8.57 8.51
N GLY A 112 2.69 8.23 8.52
CA GLY A 112 2.18 7.05 9.22
C GLY A 112 1.71 7.32 10.66
N PHE A 113 1.58 8.58 11.05
CA PHE A 113 1.06 8.95 12.36
C PHE A 113 -0.40 9.40 12.27
N GLN A 114 -1.17 9.13 13.30
CA GLN A 114 -2.48 9.70 13.53
C GLN A 114 -2.35 10.78 14.59
N VAL A 115 -2.84 11.98 14.28
CA VAL A 115 -2.86 13.07 15.26
C VAL A 115 -4.04 12.87 16.20
N GLU A 116 -3.74 12.76 17.50
CA GLU A 116 -4.72 12.58 18.55
C GLU A 116 -5.10 13.90 19.21
N GLU A 117 -4.14 14.79 19.41
CA GLU A 117 -4.35 16.07 20.09
C GLU A 117 -3.42 17.14 19.52
N CYS A 118 -3.94 18.36 19.37
CA CYS A 118 -3.20 19.55 18.98
C CYS A 118 -3.53 20.70 19.93
N GLU A 119 -2.52 21.35 20.48
CA GLU A 119 -2.69 22.53 21.31
C GLU A 119 -1.56 23.55 21.07
N VAL A 120 -1.82 24.81 21.42
CA VAL A 120 -0.78 25.84 21.50
C VAL A 120 -0.32 25.94 22.94
N ILE A 121 0.96 25.71 23.17
CA ILE A 121 1.60 25.90 24.47
C ILE A 121 2.51 27.12 24.42
N ASN A 122 2.81 27.71 25.59
CA ASN A 122 3.72 28.86 25.72
C ASN A 122 3.41 30.05 24.77
N ARG A 123 2.20 30.13 24.21
CA ARG A 123 1.69 31.14 23.26
C ARG A 123 2.12 30.94 21.81
N ASP A 124 3.30 30.43 21.55
CA ASP A 124 3.99 30.44 20.24
C ASP A 124 4.44 29.07 19.77
N THR A 125 4.10 28.02 20.49
CA THR A 125 4.55 26.67 20.23
C THR A 125 3.38 25.75 19.97
N LEU A 126 3.38 25.05 18.84
CA LEU A 126 2.47 23.96 18.54
C LEU A 126 2.93 22.72 19.29
N SER A 127 2.03 22.07 20.00
CA SER A 127 2.23 20.78 20.67
C SER A 127 1.26 19.77 20.09
N VAL A 128 1.77 18.65 19.60
CA VAL A 128 0.97 17.62 18.93
C VAL A 128 1.27 16.26 19.53
N ILE A 129 0.22 15.58 20.00
CA ILE A 129 0.27 14.19 20.40
C ILE A 129 -0.16 13.33 19.21
N VAL A 130 0.66 12.34 18.90
CA VAL A 130 0.43 11.43 17.79
C VAL A 130 0.46 9.98 18.24
N LYS A 131 -0.23 9.13 17.49
CA LYS A 131 -0.16 7.68 17.60
C LYS A 131 0.37 7.08 16.31
N LYS A 132 1.26 6.08 16.39
CA LYS A 132 1.68 5.30 15.24
C LYS A 132 0.46 4.57 14.65
N ARG A 133 0.19 4.78 13.35
CA ARG A 133 -0.80 3.99 12.62
C ARG A 133 -0.18 2.67 12.19
N PRO A 134 -0.89 1.54 12.32
CA PRO A 134 -0.42 0.30 11.75
C PRO A 134 -0.31 0.44 10.23
N GLN A 135 0.81 0.01 9.66
CA GLN A 135 0.93 -0.09 8.21
C GLN A 135 0.04 -1.22 7.71
N MET A 136 -0.62 -0.97 6.58
CA MET A 136 -1.29 -2.05 5.87
C MET A 136 -0.22 -3.00 5.35
N ASP A 137 -0.25 -4.25 5.82
CA ASP A 137 0.61 -5.30 5.28
C ASP A 137 0.21 -5.61 3.83
N THR A 138 1.08 -5.26 2.90
CA THR A 138 0.91 -5.52 1.47
C THR A 138 1.81 -6.65 0.96
N GLU A 139 2.67 -7.23 1.80
CA GLU A 139 3.59 -8.31 1.39
C GLU A 139 2.81 -9.53 0.91
N ASN A 140 1.70 -9.84 1.59
CA ASN A 140 0.78 -10.89 1.20
C ASN A 140 0.19 -10.70 -0.21
N LEU A 141 -0.01 -9.47 -0.69
CA LEU A 141 -0.52 -9.24 -2.04
C LEU A 141 0.49 -9.63 -3.11
N LEU A 142 1.77 -9.35 -2.89
CA LEU A 142 2.83 -9.75 -3.81
C LEU A 142 2.99 -11.26 -3.83
N GLU A 143 2.96 -11.92 -2.69
CA GLU A 143 3.01 -13.37 -2.58
C GLU A 143 1.81 -14.03 -3.27
N CYS A 144 0.60 -13.53 -3.02
CA CYS A 144 -0.61 -13.98 -3.69
C CYS A 144 -0.51 -13.84 -5.22
N TYR A 145 0.00 -12.71 -5.71
CA TYR A 145 0.24 -12.52 -7.15
C TYR A 145 1.20 -13.55 -7.73
N VAL A 146 2.34 -13.77 -7.07
CA VAL A 146 3.36 -14.74 -7.52
C VAL A 146 2.80 -16.15 -7.55
N ASN A 147 2.05 -16.54 -6.52
CA ASN A 147 1.42 -17.85 -6.41
C ASN A 147 0.34 -18.04 -7.48
N LEU A 148 -0.55 -17.08 -7.65
CA LEU A 148 -1.58 -17.12 -8.69
C LEU A 148 -0.97 -17.20 -10.09
N LYS A 149 0.08 -16.43 -10.36
CA LYS A 149 0.78 -16.48 -11.64
C LYS A 149 1.35 -17.87 -11.92
N ARG A 150 1.98 -18.48 -10.91
CA ARG A 150 2.53 -19.87 -11.02
C ARG A 150 1.42 -20.91 -11.23
N GLU A 151 0.31 -20.78 -10.53
CA GLU A 151 -0.86 -21.64 -10.67
C GLU A 151 -1.44 -21.53 -12.09
N MET A 152 -1.63 -20.32 -12.58
CA MET A 152 -2.11 -20.06 -13.93
C MET A 152 -1.16 -20.62 -15.00
N GLU A 153 0.15 -20.40 -14.84
CA GLU A 153 1.16 -20.97 -15.76
C GLU A 153 1.11 -22.51 -15.77
N SER A 154 0.93 -23.12 -14.61
CA SER A 154 0.82 -24.58 -14.49
C SER A 154 -0.44 -25.11 -15.18
N TYR A 155 -1.54 -24.39 -15.02
CA TYR A 155 -2.79 -24.74 -15.69
C TYR A 155 -2.70 -24.55 -17.21
N MET A 156 -2.08 -23.49 -17.68
CA MET A 156 -1.86 -23.30 -19.12
C MET A 156 -0.99 -24.42 -19.72
N LYS A 157 0.08 -24.84 -19.02
CA LYS A 157 0.90 -25.99 -19.43
C LYS A 157 0.10 -27.30 -19.51
N TYR A 158 -0.81 -27.51 -18.56
CA TYR A 158 -1.72 -28.66 -18.60
C TYR A 158 -2.62 -28.60 -19.85
N LEU A 159 -3.23 -27.47 -20.14
CA LEU A 159 -4.06 -27.31 -21.34
C LEU A 159 -3.26 -27.53 -22.63
N ASP A 160 -2.02 -27.04 -22.70
CA ASP A 160 -1.12 -27.22 -23.83
C ASP A 160 -0.78 -28.70 -24.07
N ALA A 161 -0.47 -29.45 -22.99
CA ALA A 161 -0.11 -30.86 -23.08
C ALA A 161 -1.24 -31.73 -23.65
N TRP A 162 -2.49 -31.28 -23.54
CA TRP A 162 -3.67 -31.99 -24.06
C TRP A 162 -4.31 -31.30 -25.27
N ASP A 163 -3.63 -30.31 -25.88
CA ASP A 163 -4.12 -29.50 -27.01
C ASP A 163 -5.52 -28.87 -26.73
N LYS A 164 -5.79 -28.52 -25.47
CA LYS A 164 -7.06 -27.96 -25.02
C LYS A 164 -7.12 -26.46 -25.28
N LYS A 165 -8.26 -25.99 -25.76
CA LYS A 165 -8.56 -24.56 -25.95
C LYS A 165 -9.23 -23.99 -24.71
N VAL A 166 -8.94 -22.74 -24.39
CA VAL A 166 -9.50 -22.04 -23.23
C VAL A 166 -10.12 -20.71 -23.62
N ALA A 167 -11.22 -20.34 -22.97
CA ALA A 167 -11.81 -19.01 -23.01
C ALA A 167 -11.96 -18.44 -21.58
N VAL A 168 -12.17 -17.14 -21.50
CA VAL A 168 -12.48 -16.44 -20.23
C VAL A 168 -13.96 -16.09 -20.23
N TRP A 169 -14.63 -16.16 -19.08
CA TRP A 169 -15.97 -15.62 -18.90
C TRP A 169 -15.93 -14.46 -17.93
N GLY A 170 -16.25 -13.27 -18.45
CA GLY A 170 -16.30 -12.00 -17.73
C GLY A 170 -15.36 -10.94 -18.31
N ALA A 171 -15.86 -10.08 -19.19
CA ALA A 171 -15.17 -8.89 -19.67
C ALA A 171 -15.27 -7.77 -18.62
N SER A 172 -14.57 -7.97 -17.50
CA SER A 172 -14.48 -7.07 -16.34
C SER A 172 -13.05 -6.61 -16.12
N HIS A 173 -12.85 -5.62 -15.24
CA HIS A 173 -11.52 -5.17 -14.86
C HIS A 173 -10.68 -6.33 -14.30
N GLN A 174 -11.28 -7.20 -13.46
CA GLN A 174 -10.60 -8.37 -12.92
C GLN A 174 -10.15 -9.33 -14.03
N GLY A 175 -11.04 -9.63 -14.99
CA GLY A 175 -10.72 -10.49 -16.13
C GLY A 175 -9.63 -9.90 -17.01
N PHE A 176 -9.66 -8.61 -17.28
CA PHE A 176 -8.62 -7.92 -18.06
C PHE A 176 -7.28 -7.90 -17.33
N THR A 177 -7.27 -7.62 -16.03
CA THR A 177 -6.06 -7.64 -15.21
C THR A 177 -5.44 -9.04 -15.19
N LEU A 178 -6.24 -10.07 -14.94
CA LEU A 178 -5.76 -11.45 -14.93
C LEU A 178 -5.16 -11.84 -16.28
N ALA A 179 -5.86 -11.55 -17.38
CA ALA A 179 -5.37 -11.84 -18.73
C ALA A 179 -4.06 -11.09 -19.05
N ALA A 180 -3.94 -9.83 -18.62
CA ALA A 180 -2.76 -9.00 -18.89
C ALA A 180 -1.53 -9.38 -18.06
N THR A 181 -1.73 -9.87 -16.84
CA THR A 181 -0.64 -10.15 -15.88
C THR A 181 -0.20 -11.60 -15.82
N THR A 182 -0.94 -12.50 -16.50
CA THR A 182 -0.65 -13.94 -16.53
C THR A 182 -0.56 -14.44 -17.98
N LYS A 183 -0.17 -15.70 -18.14
CA LYS A 183 -0.16 -16.37 -19.46
C LYS A 183 -1.55 -16.57 -20.09
N LEU A 184 -2.62 -16.29 -19.36
CA LEU A 184 -3.99 -16.46 -19.83
C LEU A 184 -4.29 -15.59 -21.07
N GLY A 185 -3.80 -14.35 -21.10
CA GLY A 185 -4.01 -13.44 -22.23
C GLY A 185 -3.35 -13.90 -23.55
N GLU A 186 -2.26 -14.66 -23.44
CA GLU A 186 -1.57 -15.21 -24.61
C GLU A 186 -2.25 -16.50 -25.15
N ARG A 187 -3.00 -17.20 -24.28
CA ARG A 187 -3.52 -18.54 -24.55
C ARG A 187 -5.02 -18.62 -24.77
N ALA A 188 -5.79 -17.74 -24.12
CA ALA A 188 -7.23 -17.71 -24.31
C ALA A 188 -7.60 -17.33 -25.75
N ARG A 189 -8.67 -17.92 -26.25
CA ARG A 189 -9.16 -17.66 -27.60
C ARG A 189 -10.00 -16.40 -27.67
N TYR A 190 -10.81 -16.16 -26.62
CA TYR A 190 -11.74 -15.03 -26.53
C TYR A 190 -12.24 -14.85 -25.09
N ILE A 191 -12.89 -13.74 -24.85
CA ILE A 191 -13.61 -13.45 -23.60
C ILE A 191 -15.12 -13.47 -23.88
N ILE A 192 -15.86 -14.26 -23.13
CA ILE A 192 -17.32 -14.30 -23.19
C ILE A 192 -17.90 -13.26 -22.23
N ASP A 193 -18.81 -12.44 -22.68
CA ASP A 193 -19.58 -11.53 -21.81
C ASP A 193 -21.02 -11.42 -22.32
N SER A 194 -21.98 -11.48 -21.37
CA SER A 194 -23.41 -11.41 -21.71
C SER A 194 -23.89 -10.00 -22.05
N ALA A 195 -23.11 -8.95 -21.71
CA ALA A 195 -23.49 -7.56 -21.97
C ALA A 195 -23.27 -7.18 -23.43
N PRO A 196 -24.34 -6.88 -24.21
CA PRO A 196 -24.23 -6.63 -25.66
C PRO A 196 -23.31 -5.46 -26.02
N PHE A 197 -23.25 -4.43 -25.16
CA PHE A 197 -22.42 -3.24 -25.41
C PHE A 197 -20.92 -3.49 -25.34
N LYS A 198 -20.47 -4.61 -24.78
CA LYS A 198 -19.07 -5.04 -24.73
C LYS A 198 -18.68 -5.91 -25.91
N GLN A 199 -19.63 -6.62 -26.49
CA GLN A 199 -19.39 -7.57 -27.58
C GLN A 199 -18.87 -6.85 -28.84
N GLY A 200 -18.00 -7.52 -29.60
CA GLY A 200 -17.35 -6.97 -30.77
C GLY A 200 -16.19 -6.01 -30.47
N LYS A 201 -15.82 -5.84 -29.20
CA LYS A 201 -14.68 -5.06 -28.75
C LYS A 201 -13.53 -5.98 -28.37
N PHE A 202 -12.39 -5.38 -28.01
CA PHE A 202 -11.18 -6.08 -27.59
C PHE A 202 -10.82 -5.71 -26.14
N ALA A 203 -10.30 -6.68 -25.42
CA ALA A 203 -9.80 -6.46 -24.06
C ALA A 203 -8.52 -5.59 -24.09
N PRO A 204 -8.36 -4.67 -23.14
CA PRO A 204 -7.12 -3.93 -22.98
C PRO A 204 -5.93 -4.87 -22.76
N ALA A 205 -4.75 -4.46 -23.21
CA ALA A 205 -3.47 -5.14 -23.11
C ALA A 205 -3.39 -6.52 -23.80
N SER A 206 -4.29 -7.46 -23.49
CA SER A 206 -4.29 -8.81 -24.10
C SER A 206 -4.85 -8.85 -25.52
N HIS A 207 -5.60 -7.84 -25.94
CA HIS A 207 -6.29 -7.76 -27.23
C HIS A 207 -7.21 -8.96 -27.54
N LEU A 208 -7.64 -9.73 -26.54
CA LEU A 208 -8.61 -10.80 -26.73
C LEU A 208 -9.95 -10.23 -27.19
N PRO A 209 -10.60 -10.83 -28.21
CA PRO A 209 -11.92 -10.40 -28.66
C PRO A 209 -12.96 -10.73 -27.58
N ILE A 210 -13.90 -9.79 -27.38
CA ILE A 210 -15.02 -9.95 -26.47
C ILE A 210 -16.23 -10.36 -27.29
N VAL A 211 -16.82 -11.52 -26.97
CA VAL A 211 -17.87 -12.17 -27.73
C VAL A 211 -19.10 -12.47 -26.86
N GLY A 212 -20.24 -12.66 -27.48
CA GLY A 212 -21.45 -13.17 -26.81
C GLY A 212 -21.36 -14.65 -26.53
N PRO A 213 -22.20 -15.19 -25.59
CA PRO A 213 -22.23 -16.62 -25.28
C PRO A 213 -22.45 -17.55 -26.48
N ASP A 214 -23.22 -17.12 -27.46
CA ASP A 214 -23.57 -17.93 -28.63
C ASP A 214 -22.38 -18.22 -29.55
N HIS A 215 -21.31 -17.41 -29.46
CA HIS A 215 -20.04 -17.60 -30.19
C HIS A 215 -19.40 -18.99 -29.89
N PHE A 216 -19.65 -19.54 -28.69
CA PHE A 216 -19.15 -20.86 -28.31
C PHE A 216 -19.59 -21.97 -29.27
N HIS A 217 -20.81 -21.90 -29.83
CA HIS A 217 -21.33 -22.94 -30.71
C HIS A 217 -20.57 -23.03 -32.04
N GLU A 218 -20.04 -21.91 -32.53
CA GLU A 218 -19.23 -21.88 -33.76
C GLU A 218 -17.75 -22.12 -33.46
N HIS A 219 -17.29 -21.71 -32.28
CA HIS A 219 -15.90 -21.77 -31.87
C HIS A 219 -15.75 -22.38 -30.46
N PRO A 220 -16.03 -23.68 -30.31
CA PRO A 220 -16.01 -24.31 -29.00
C PRO A 220 -14.60 -24.34 -28.36
N VAL A 221 -14.59 -24.31 -27.03
CA VAL A 221 -13.38 -24.47 -26.21
C VAL A 221 -13.59 -25.59 -25.19
N ASP A 222 -12.48 -26.17 -24.72
CA ASP A 222 -12.48 -27.29 -23.78
C ASP A 222 -12.56 -26.84 -22.33
N ALA A 223 -12.12 -25.59 -22.06
CA ALA A 223 -12.12 -25.01 -20.72
C ALA A 223 -12.60 -23.55 -20.72
N ILE A 224 -13.28 -23.16 -19.66
CA ILE A 224 -13.70 -21.77 -19.42
C ILE A 224 -13.24 -21.36 -18.02
N ILE A 225 -12.54 -20.23 -17.93
CA ILE A 225 -12.15 -19.60 -16.66
C ILE A 225 -13.10 -18.44 -16.37
N ILE A 226 -13.84 -18.55 -15.27
CA ILE A 226 -14.76 -17.51 -14.80
C ILE A 226 -13.96 -16.48 -13.98
N THR A 227 -14.04 -15.19 -14.36
CA THR A 227 -13.36 -14.08 -13.70
C THR A 227 -14.35 -13.07 -13.10
N ALA A 228 -15.51 -13.55 -12.70
CA ALA A 228 -16.57 -12.76 -12.07
C ALA A 228 -16.93 -13.39 -10.70
N PRO A 229 -16.14 -13.16 -9.64
CA PRO A 229 -16.27 -13.91 -8.38
C PRO A 229 -17.66 -13.81 -7.73
N GLY A 230 -18.32 -12.65 -7.84
CA GLY A 230 -19.67 -12.47 -7.28
C GLY A 230 -20.79 -13.24 -8.02
N TYR A 231 -20.52 -13.78 -9.21
CA TYR A 231 -21.49 -14.48 -10.07
C TYR A 231 -21.02 -15.87 -10.51
N THR A 232 -20.01 -16.40 -9.86
CA THR A 232 -19.36 -17.66 -10.28
C THR A 232 -20.33 -18.80 -10.44
N ASP A 233 -21.17 -19.06 -9.45
CA ASP A 233 -22.08 -20.21 -9.44
C ASP A 233 -23.20 -20.05 -10.49
N GLU A 234 -23.73 -18.84 -10.66
CA GLU A 234 -24.72 -18.52 -11.68
C GLU A 234 -24.16 -18.72 -13.10
N ILE A 235 -22.94 -18.20 -13.31
CA ILE A 235 -22.24 -18.35 -14.61
C ILE A 235 -21.93 -19.83 -14.89
N ALA A 236 -21.43 -20.57 -13.91
CA ALA A 236 -21.14 -22.00 -14.05
C ALA A 236 -22.41 -22.80 -14.41
N ALA A 237 -23.52 -22.52 -13.73
CA ALA A 237 -24.80 -23.13 -14.08
C ALA A 237 -25.26 -22.76 -15.50
N SER A 238 -25.03 -21.53 -15.94
CA SER A 238 -25.33 -21.07 -17.29
C SER A 238 -24.47 -21.77 -18.34
N ILE A 239 -23.17 -21.94 -18.09
CA ILE A 239 -22.24 -22.67 -18.96
C ILE A 239 -22.70 -24.13 -19.11
N ARG A 240 -22.97 -24.81 -18.00
CA ARG A 240 -23.44 -26.21 -18.04
C ARG A 240 -24.75 -26.39 -18.81
N ARG A 241 -25.69 -25.46 -18.63
CA ARG A 241 -26.97 -25.48 -19.34
C ARG A 241 -26.83 -25.22 -20.85
N LYS A 242 -25.95 -24.27 -21.24
CA LYS A 242 -25.81 -23.84 -22.64
C LYS A 242 -24.81 -24.71 -23.41
N PHE A 243 -23.71 -25.14 -22.79
CA PHE A 243 -22.57 -25.75 -23.46
C PHE A 243 -22.35 -27.22 -23.06
N GLY A 244 -23.14 -27.71 -22.09
CA GLY A 244 -23.05 -29.08 -21.62
C GLY A 244 -22.02 -29.29 -20.51
N THR A 245 -21.85 -30.52 -20.09
CA THR A 245 -20.98 -30.93 -18.96
C THR A 245 -19.55 -31.27 -19.36
N SER A 246 -19.24 -31.32 -20.64
CA SER A 246 -17.91 -31.66 -21.16
C SER A 246 -16.90 -30.52 -21.05
N VAL A 247 -17.38 -29.28 -20.88
CA VAL A 247 -16.51 -28.10 -20.71
C VAL A 247 -15.97 -28.06 -19.28
N GLU A 248 -14.65 -28.05 -19.15
CA GLU A 248 -13.99 -27.86 -17.85
C GLU A 248 -14.22 -26.41 -17.38
N ILE A 249 -14.75 -26.23 -16.18
CA ILE A 249 -15.02 -24.91 -15.63
C ILE A 249 -14.08 -24.69 -14.46
N ARG A 250 -13.32 -23.61 -14.53
CA ARG A 250 -12.56 -23.09 -13.40
C ARG A 250 -13.00 -21.66 -13.08
N ALA A 251 -12.85 -21.27 -11.84
CA ALA A 251 -13.19 -19.94 -11.39
C ALA A 251 -12.09 -19.32 -10.56
N MET A 252 -11.87 -18.02 -10.75
CA MET A 252 -11.08 -17.24 -9.84
C MET A 252 -11.89 -16.94 -8.59
N ARG A 253 -11.50 -17.54 -7.46
CA ARG A 253 -12.05 -17.20 -6.15
C ARG A 253 -10.92 -16.71 -5.25
N SER A 254 -11.06 -15.48 -4.74
CA SER A 254 -10.00 -14.83 -3.96
C SER A 254 -8.67 -14.81 -4.71
N ASN A 255 -7.72 -15.67 -4.34
CA ASN A 255 -6.37 -15.75 -4.88
C ASN A 255 -6.04 -17.12 -5.50
N HIS A 256 -7.04 -17.97 -5.79
CA HIS A 256 -6.87 -19.30 -6.34
C HIS A 256 -7.74 -19.56 -7.56
N LEU A 257 -7.27 -20.50 -8.42
CA LEU A 257 -8.00 -21.02 -9.56
C LEU A 257 -8.67 -22.35 -9.18
N GLU A 258 -9.94 -22.32 -8.84
CA GLU A 258 -10.68 -23.50 -8.36
C GLU A 258 -11.44 -24.19 -9.49
N MET A 259 -11.62 -25.51 -9.39
CA MET A 259 -12.53 -26.26 -10.24
C MET A 259 -13.97 -26.09 -9.71
N VAL A 260 -14.93 -25.86 -10.61
CA VAL A 260 -16.33 -25.59 -10.27
C VAL A 260 -17.26 -26.68 -10.82
#